data_de3cdef96af1fe014d70f6fd25192556
#
_entry.id   de3cdef96af1fe014d70f6fd25192556
#
_cell.length_a   1.000
_cell.length_b   1.000
_cell.length_c   1.000
_cell.angle_alpha   90.00
_cell.angle_beta   90.00
_cell.angle_gamma   90.00
#
_symmetry.space_group_name_H-M   'P 1'
#
loop_
_entity.id
_entity.type
_entity.pdbx_description
1 polymer ?
#
loop_
_entity_poly.entity_id
_entity_poly.type
_entity_poly.pdbx_seq_one_letter_code
_entity_poly.pdbx_strand_id
1 'polypeptide(L)'
;MIVDVFRLRVPDLFIMDAVVGMEGNGPASPDLREIGVILAADNGVALDGVVARMMGLDPAVLRFLQKARACGLGDFDADKVELDGEMLVLPDFKLPPIGGEIIASNTAIRDIMQAKMRLLPKADPVLCTSCEACIEQCPVSALYMTEDIPEVQEDTCITCFCCQEICPEKAMTLQ
;
A
#
# COMPACT_ATOMS: atom_id res chain seq x y z
N MET A 1 -2.19 14.74 -2.28
CA MET A 1 -3.38 13.85 -2.19
C MET A 1 -3.52 13.18 -0.82
N ILE A 2 -2.62 12.30 -0.32
CA ILE A 2 -2.79 11.64 1.01
C ILE A 2 -3.03 12.66 2.12
N VAL A 3 -2.15 13.65 2.28
CA VAL A 3 -2.27 14.70 3.29
C VAL A 3 -3.53 15.54 3.11
N ASP A 4 -3.98 15.77 1.89
CA ASP A 4 -5.16 16.59 1.63
C ASP A 4 -6.44 15.87 2.05
N VAL A 5 -6.50 14.54 1.84
CA VAL A 5 -7.60 13.70 2.33
C VAL A 5 -7.57 13.62 3.86
N PHE A 6 -6.40 13.39 4.45
CA PHE A 6 -6.22 13.34 5.90
C PHE A 6 -6.70 14.62 6.61
N ARG A 7 -6.49 15.79 6.00
CA ARG A 7 -6.94 17.09 6.52
C ARG A 7 -8.45 17.26 6.57
N LEU A 8 -9.22 16.52 5.78
CA LEU A 8 -10.69 16.62 5.79
C LEU A 8 -11.27 16.21 7.13
N ARG A 9 -10.67 15.19 7.75
CA ARG A 9 -10.98 14.76 9.11
C ARG A 9 -9.76 14.03 9.67
N VAL A 10 -9.12 14.65 10.65
CA VAL A 10 -8.02 14.02 11.40
C VAL A 10 -8.65 13.10 12.45
N PRO A 11 -8.31 11.81 12.50
CA PRO A 11 -8.74 10.91 13.57
C PRO A 11 -8.17 11.31 14.94
N ASP A 12 -8.88 10.96 16.01
CA ASP A 12 -8.46 11.22 17.39
C ASP A 12 -7.56 10.09 17.94
N LEU A 13 -7.56 8.92 17.29
CA LEU A 13 -6.77 7.76 17.69
C LEU A 13 -6.31 6.99 16.43
N PHE A 14 -5.07 6.60 16.43
CA PHE A 14 -4.42 5.78 15.42
C PHE A 14 -3.94 4.49 16.07
N ILE A 15 -4.27 3.37 15.49
CA ILE A 15 -3.79 2.05 15.90
C ILE A 15 -3.16 1.39 14.69
N MET A 16 -1.92 0.94 14.82
CA MET A 16 -1.18 0.21 13.79
C MET A 16 -0.91 -1.21 14.27
N ASP A 17 -1.39 -2.17 13.51
CA ASP A 17 -0.96 -3.56 13.64
C ASP A 17 0.41 -3.71 13.00
N ALA A 18 1.41 -4.02 13.81
CA ALA A 18 2.76 -4.36 13.41
C ALA A 18 3.18 -5.72 14.00
N VAL A 19 2.24 -6.67 14.11
CA VAL A 19 2.56 -8.04 14.51
C VAL A 19 3.37 -8.72 13.41
N VAL A 20 2.92 -8.60 12.16
CA VAL A 20 3.66 -9.06 10.98
C VAL A 20 3.74 -7.93 9.97
N GLY A 21 4.94 -7.52 9.61
CA GLY A 21 5.21 -6.51 8.59
C GLY A 21 5.63 -7.14 7.27
N MET A 22 5.32 -6.45 6.17
CA MET A 22 5.81 -6.81 4.84
C MET A 22 7.04 -5.98 4.54
N GLU A 23 8.11 -6.63 4.07
CA GLU A 23 9.35 -5.99 3.66
C GLU A 23 9.48 -5.92 2.13
N GLY A 24 10.35 -5.03 1.64
CA GLY A 24 10.71 -4.95 0.23
C GLY A 24 9.67 -4.25 -0.62
N ASN A 25 9.49 -4.74 -1.84
CA ASN A 25 8.67 -4.09 -2.85
C ASN A 25 7.22 -4.60 -2.79
N GLY A 26 6.40 -3.95 -1.95
CA GLY A 26 4.96 -4.21 -1.89
C GLY A 26 4.23 -3.87 -3.20
N PRO A 27 2.90 -4.10 -3.26
CA PRO A 27 1.99 -4.51 -2.18
C PRO A 27 1.93 -6.02 -1.90
N ALA A 28 2.51 -6.86 -2.74
CA ALA A 28 2.45 -8.32 -2.63
C ALA A 28 3.86 -8.94 -2.53
N SER A 29 4.71 -8.43 -1.63
CA SER A 29 6.01 -9.04 -1.37
C SER A 29 5.86 -10.35 -0.60
N PRO A 30 6.59 -11.43 -0.96
CA PRO A 30 6.62 -12.66 -0.17
C PRO A 30 7.44 -12.50 1.12
N ASP A 31 8.20 -11.43 1.25
CA ASP A 31 9.07 -11.19 2.41
C ASP A 31 8.23 -10.67 3.58
N LEU A 32 7.90 -11.55 4.51
CA LEU A 32 7.19 -11.23 5.74
C LEU A 32 8.17 -11.26 6.92
N ARG A 33 7.99 -10.32 7.84
CA ARG A 33 8.79 -10.20 9.07
C ARG A 33 7.88 -10.18 10.29
N GLU A 34 8.12 -11.07 11.22
CA GLU A 34 7.51 -11.02 12.53
C GLU A 34 8.14 -9.88 13.34
N ILE A 35 7.33 -8.90 13.71
CA ILE A 35 7.74 -7.73 14.48
C ILE A 35 7.16 -7.82 15.90
N GLY A 36 5.89 -8.24 16.01
CA GLY A 36 5.25 -8.62 17.28
C GLY A 36 4.78 -7.46 18.13
N VAL A 37 4.51 -6.29 17.54
CA VAL A 37 4.05 -5.11 18.30
C VAL A 37 2.77 -4.54 17.72
N ILE A 38 2.03 -3.82 18.59
CA ILE A 38 0.92 -2.94 18.21
C ILE A 38 1.30 -1.53 18.68
N LEU A 39 1.14 -0.56 17.81
CA LEU A 39 1.38 0.85 18.14
C LEU A 39 0.05 1.60 18.20
N ALA A 40 -0.04 2.55 19.11
CA ALA A 40 -1.16 3.47 19.18
C ALA A 40 -0.64 4.89 19.38
N ALA A 41 -1.33 5.88 18.82
CA ALA A 41 -0.99 7.28 18.98
C ALA A 41 -2.24 8.17 18.82
N ASP A 42 -2.19 9.35 19.40
CA ASP A 42 -3.16 10.42 19.19
C ASP A 42 -2.82 11.28 17.96
N ASN A 43 -1.64 11.08 17.37
CA ASN A 43 -1.19 11.82 16.20
C ASN A 43 -0.58 10.89 15.15
N GLY A 44 -1.18 10.85 13.95
CA GLY A 44 -0.73 9.97 12.86
C GLY A 44 0.63 10.36 12.28
N VAL A 45 1.00 11.66 12.30
CA VAL A 45 2.30 12.11 11.82
C VAL A 45 3.42 11.66 12.74
N ALA A 46 3.17 11.72 14.07
CA ALA A 46 4.09 11.20 15.07
C ALA A 46 4.25 9.67 14.95
N LEU A 47 3.14 8.94 14.80
CA LEU A 47 3.14 7.49 14.61
C LEU A 47 3.97 7.09 13.40
N ASP A 48 3.71 7.67 12.24
CA ASP A 48 4.46 7.38 11.00
C ASP A 48 5.95 7.74 11.15
N GLY A 49 6.27 8.82 11.88
CA GLY A 49 7.64 9.20 12.21
C GLY A 49 8.37 8.16 13.07
N VAL A 50 7.70 7.59 14.06
CA VAL A 50 8.23 6.50 14.90
C VAL A 50 8.45 5.25 14.06
N VAL A 51 7.45 4.84 13.25
CA VAL A 51 7.53 3.66 12.40
C VAL A 51 8.65 3.78 11.37
N ALA A 52 8.82 4.95 10.76
CA ALA A 52 9.95 5.18 9.85
C ALA A 52 11.31 4.91 10.54
N ARG A 53 11.49 5.40 11.78
CA ARG A 53 12.72 5.14 12.55
C ARG A 53 12.85 3.67 12.95
N MET A 54 11.75 2.99 13.28
CA MET A 54 11.77 1.54 13.55
C MET A 54 12.35 0.78 12.36
N MET A 55 12.01 1.18 11.14
CA MET A 55 12.51 0.59 9.89
C MET A 55 13.92 1.09 9.49
N GLY A 56 14.55 1.94 10.30
CA GLY A 56 15.85 2.53 9.98
C GLY A 56 15.82 3.65 8.94
N LEU A 57 14.65 4.25 8.69
CA LEU A 57 14.47 5.34 7.75
C LEU A 57 14.39 6.69 8.49
N ASP A 58 15.07 7.71 7.96
CA ASP A 58 14.86 9.07 8.42
C ASP A 58 13.47 9.58 7.98
N PRO A 59 12.56 9.90 8.92
CA PRO A 59 11.24 10.42 8.55
C PRO A 59 11.28 11.67 7.68
N ALA A 60 12.36 12.46 7.79
CA ALA A 60 12.52 13.69 7.03
C ALA A 60 12.64 13.49 5.51
N VAL A 61 12.97 12.27 5.02
CA VAL A 61 12.99 11.99 3.58
C VAL A 61 11.58 11.73 3.01
N LEU A 62 10.59 11.51 3.88
CA LEU A 62 9.23 11.20 3.48
C LEU A 62 8.43 12.49 3.19
N ARG A 63 8.19 12.75 1.91
CA ARG A 63 7.53 13.98 1.44
C ARG A 63 6.15 14.21 2.05
N PHE A 64 5.38 13.14 2.30
CA PHE A 64 4.06 13.27 2.91
C PHE A 64 4.14 13.72 4.38
N LEU A 65 5.15 13.27 5.14
CA LEU A 65 5.40 13.74 6.50
C LEU A 65 5.83 15.20 6.52
N GLN A 66 6.73 15.60 5.62
CA GLN A 66 7.11 17.01 5.48
C GLN A 66 5.90 17.89 5.17
N LYS A 67 5.03 17.44 4.24
CA LYS A 67 3.81 18.15 3.88
C LYS A 67 2.82 18.22 5.04
N ALA A 68 2.64 17.13 5.78
CA ALA A 68 1.76 17.07 6.94
C ALA A 68 2.22 18.06 8.03
N ARG A 69 3.51 18.07 8.35
CA ARG A 69 4.12 19.05 9.27
C ARG A 69 3.93 20.49 8.78
N ALA A 70 4.19 20.77 7.53
CA ALA A 70 3.99 22.09 6.95
C ALA A 70 2.50 22.55 7.00
N CYS A 71 1.57 21.62 7.09
CA CYS A 71 0.14 21.89 7.26
C CYS A 71 -0.30 21.95 8.74
N GLY A 72 0.61 21.82 9.71
CA GLY A 72 0.31 21.87 11.13
C GLY A 72 -0.44 20.63 11.66
N LEU A 73 -0.30 19.45 11.00
CA LEU A 73 -1.03 18.24 11.36
C LEU A 73 -0.29 17.38 12.39
N GLY A 74 0.93 17.75 12.78
CA GLY A 74 1.76 17.08 13.76
C GLY A 74 3.24 17.23 13.44
N ASP A 75 4.08 16.65 14.28
CA ASP A 75 5.53 16.62 14.11
C ASP A 75 6.03 15.19 14.17
N PHE A 76 7.18 14.95 13.56
CA PHE A 76 7.85 13.64 13.55
C PHE A 76 9.28 13.71 14.13
N ASP A 77 9.74 14.88 14.58
CA ASP A 77 11.07 15.01 15.20
C ASP A 77 11.07 14.28 16.55
N ALA A 78 12.16 13.55 16.84
CA ALA A 78 12.25 12.68 18.01
C ALA A 78 12.13 13.43 19.35
N ASP A 79 12.56 14.69 19.37
CA ASP A 79 12.50 15.58 20.54
C ASP A 79 11.10 16.18 20.78
N LYS A 80 10.18 16.02 19.81
CA LYS A 80 8.81 16.53 19.87
C LYS A 80 7.75 15.44 19.97
N VAL A 81 8.17 14.19 19.83
CA VAL A 81 7.28 13.02 19.96
C VAL A 81 7.55 12.34 21.29
N GLU A 82 6.57 12.35 22.17
CA GLU A 82 6.61 11.58 23.41
C GLU A 82 6.31 10.11 23.08
N LEU A 83 7.24 9.22 23.43
CA LEU A 83 7.11 7.79 23.26
C LEU A 83 6.93 7.12 24.63
N ASP A 84 5.78 6.49 24.84
CA ASP A 84 5.54 5.62 25.98
C ASP A 84 5.91 4.17 25.59
N GLY A 85 7.02 3.69 26.15
CA GLY A 85 7.61 2.39 25.82
C GLY A 85 9.03 2.49 25.27
N GLU A 86 9.54 1.37 24.75
CA GLU A 86 10.88 1.27 24.19
C GLU A 86 10.86 1.44 22.67
N MET A 87 11.81 2.21 22.14
CA MET A 87 11.99 2.33 20.69
C MET A 87 12.53 1.00 20.15
N LEU A 88 11.70 0.29 19.42
CA LEU A 88 12.08 -0.89 18.68
C LEU A 88 12.79 -0.47 17.38
N VAL A 89 14.01 -0.95 17.17
CA VAL A 89 14.71 -0.79 15.88
C VAL A 89 14.77 -2.14 15.19
N LEU A 90 14.35 -2.17 13.94
CA LEU A 90 14.35 -3.37 13.11
C LEU A 90 15.63 -3.39 12.26
N PRO A 91 16.69 -4.13 12.69
CA PRO A 91 17.92 -4.17 11.92
C PRO A 91 17.67 -4.82 10.55
N ASP A 92 18.32 -4.28 9.54
CA ASP A 92 18.28 -4.81 8.16
C ASP A 92 16.86 -4.90 7.56
N PHE A 93 15.94 -4.01 7.98
CA PHE A 93 14.60 -3.93 7.38
C PHE A 93 14.73 -3.59 5.89
N LYS A 94 14.15 -4.42 5.04
CA LYS A 94 14.20 -4.23 3.58
C LYS A 94 13.21 -3.14 3.17
N LEU A 95 13.71 -1.92 3.07
CA LEU A 95 12.89 -0.80 2.60
C LEU A 95 12.50 -0.98 1.13
N PRO A 96 11.29 -0.51 0.73
CA PRO A 96 10.96 -0.42 -0.68
C PRO A 96 11.91 0.58 -1.37
N PRO A 97 12.14 0.46 -2.68
CA PRO A 97 12.95 1.42 -3.42
C PRO A 97 12.34 2.83 -3.32
N ILE A 98 12.98 3.70 -2.56
CA ILE A 98 12.52 5.10 -2.33
C ILE A 98 12.81 5.99 -3.56
N GLY A 99 13.41 5.44 -4.59
CA GLY A 99 13.93 6.14 -5.76
C GLY A 99 12.91 6.44 -6.88
N GLY A 100 11.63 6.61 -6.59
CA GLY A 100 10.63 7.00 -7.60
C GLY A 100 10.86 8.35 -8.30
N GLU A 101 11.85 9.13 -7.87
CA GLU A 101 12.12 10.47 -8.44
C GLU A 101 12.72 10.42 -9.86
N ILE A 102 13.55 9.43 -10.16
CA ILE A 102 14.18 9.30 -11.49
C ILE A 102 13.14 8.88 -12.54
N ILE A 103 12.16 8.06 -12.14
CA ILE A 103 11.07 7.61 -13.02
C ILE A 103 10.00 8.68 -13.15
N ALA A 104 9.69 9.41 -12.06
CA ALA A 104 8.66 10.45 -12.05
C ALA A 104 9.06 11.72 -12.84
N SER A 105 10.35 11.99 -13.01
CA SER A 105 10.85 13.16 -13.75
C SER A 105 10.87 12.97 -15.27
N ASN A 106 10.84 11.72 -15.76
CA ASN A 106 10.84 11.43 -17.20
C ASN A 106 9.46 10.89 -17.62
N THR A 107 8.64 11.77 -18.18
CA THR A 107 7.27 11.44 -18.63
C THR A 107 7.27 10.29 -19.64
N ALA A 108 8.23 10.23 -20.56
CA ALA A 108 8.31 9.20 -21.56
C ALA A 108 8.60 7.80 -20.95
N ILE A 109 9.49 7.73 -19.95
CA ILE A 109 9.77 6.48 -19.22
C ILE A 109 8.56 6.08 -18.40
N ARG A 110 7.89 7.03 -17.76
CA ARG A 110 6.66 6.77 -16.99
C ARG A 110 5.55 6.21 -17.88
N ASP A 111 5.33 6.79 -19.04
CA ASP A 111 4.28 6.37 -19.98
C ASP A 111 4.58 4.97 -20.54
N ILE A 112 5.85 4.66 -20.86
CA ILE A 112 6.28 3.33 -21.29
C ILE A 112 6.13 2.31 -20.16
N MET A 113 6.49 2.66 -18.93
CA MET A 113 6.34 1.77 -17.78
C MET A 113 4.87 1.53 -17.42
N GLN A 114 4.02 2.56 -17.45
CA GLN A 114 2.59 2.41 -17.24
C GLN A 114 1.92 1.54 -18.32
N ALA A 115 2.33 1.68 -19.57
CA ALA A 115 1.80 0.88 -20.68
C ALA A 115 2.28 -0.58 -20.67
N LYS A 116 3.53 -0.84 -20.22
CA LYS A 116 4.14 -2.19 -20.25
C LYS A 116 4.08 -2.95 -18.92
N MET A 117 3.80 -2.29 -17.80
CA MET A 117 3.77 -2.90 -16.47
C MET A 117 2.36 -2.93 -15.87
N ARG A 118 1.35 -2.87 -16.71
CA ARG A 118 -0.02 -2.98 -16.25
C ARG A 118 -0.34 -4.46 -16.03
N LEU A 119 -0.25 -4.90 -14.79
CA LEU A 119 -0.65 -6.23 -14.37
C LEU A 119 -2.18 -6.32 -14.45
N LEU A 120 -2.68 -7.14 -15.34
CA LEU A 120 -4.12 -7.37 -15.51
C LEU A 120 -4.54 -8.67 -14.83
N PRO A 121 -5.73 -8.72 -14.24
CA PRO A 121 -6.26 -9.95 -13.67
C PRO A 121 -6.61 -10.94 -14.78
N LYS A 122 -6.23 -12.21 -14.56
CA LYS A 122 -6.57 -13.31 -15.43
C LYS A 122 -7.01 -14.50 -14.60
N ALA A 123 -8.14 -15.08 -14.95
CA ALA A 123 -8.63 -16.27 -14.27
C ALA A 123 -7.96 -17.54 -14.81
N ASP A 124 -7.60 -18.44 -13.90
CA ASP A 124 -7.20 -19.81 -14.24
C ASP A 124 -8.48 -20.63 -14.50
N PRO A 125 -8.68 -21.15 -15.71
CA PRO A 125 -9.89 -21.88 -16.06
C PRO A 125 -10.03 -23.24 -15.32
N VAL A 126 -8.92 -23.77 -14.77
CA VAL A 126 -8.95 -25.02 -14.01
C VAL A 126 -9.44 -24.81 -12.58
N LEU A 127 -9.12 -23.65 -12.00
CA LEU A 127 -9.47 -23.32 -10.61
C LEU A 127 -10.77 -22.51 -10.51
N CYS A 128 -11.17 -21.84 -11.59
CA CYS A 128 -12.35 -20.97 -11.58
C CYS A 128 -13.64 -21.81 -11.51
N THR A 129 -14.49 -21.49 -10.53
CA THR A 129 -15.82 -22.12 -10.34
C THR A 129 -16.97 -21.27 -10.88
N SER A 130 -16.66 -20.21 -11.64
CA SER A 130 -17.67 -19.29 -12.24
C SER A 130 -18.62 -18.67 -11.20
N CYS A 131 -18.12 -18.43 -9.96
CA CYS A 131 -18.94 -17.95 -8.84
C CYS A 131 -19.28 -16.44 -8.92
N GLU A 132 -18.76 -15.71 -9.90
CA GLU A 132 -18.98 -14.28 -10.18
C GLU A 132 -18.58 -13.29 -9.06
N ALA A 133 -18.07 -13.75 -7.92
CA ALA A 133 -17.67 -12.87 -6.81
C ALA A 133 -16.70 -11.76 -7.22
N CYS A 134 -15.75 -12.04 -8.12
CA CYS A 134 -14.81 -11.06 -8.66
C CYS A 134 -15.49 -9.98 -9.53
N ILE A 135 -16.59 -10.32 -10.20
CA ILE A 135 -17.37 -9.40 -11.04
C ILE A 135 -18.21 -8.49 -10.15
N GLU A 136 -18.94 -9.06 -9.19
CA GLU A 136 -19.80 -8.31 -8.27
C GLU A 136 -19.02 -7.29 -7.43
N GLN A 137 -17.78 -7.64 -7.04
CA GLN A 137 -16.92 -6.78 -6.23
C GLN A 137 -16.06 -5.82 -7.04
N CYS A 138 -16.14 -5.83 -8.36
CA CYS A 138 -15.36 -4.91 -9.19
C CYS A 138 -15.89 -3.47 -9.09
N PRO A 139 -15.15 -2.52 -8.49
CA PRO A 139 -15.64 -1.17 -8.23
C PRO A 139 -15.87 -0.35 -9.49
N VAL A 140 -15.33 -0.78 -10.62
CA VAL A 140 -15.45 -0.11 -11.93
C VAL A 140 -16.11 -0.99 -12.98
N SER A 141 -16.65 -2.15 -12.60
CA SER A 141 -17.33 -3.10 -13.50
C SER A 141 -16.48 -3.50 -14.72
N ALA A 142 -15.17 -3.66 -14.51
CA ALA A 142 -14.23 -4.01 -15.58
C ALA A 142 -14.17 -5.50 -15.89
N LEU A 143 -14.87 -6.35 -15.14
CA LEU A 143 -14.90 -7.81 -15.34
C LEU A 143 -16.27 -8.24 -15.86
N TYR A 144 -16.28 -9.18 -16.80
CA TYR A 144 -17.48 -9.76 -17.39
C TYR A 144 -17.26 -11.26 -17.65
N MET A 145 -18.32 -12.05 -17.70
CA MET A 145 -18.23 -13.48 -17.99
C MET A 145 -18.17 -13.75 -19.49
N THR A 146 -17.25 -14.62 -19.91
CA THR A 146 -17.15 -15.19 -21.25
C THR A 146 -16.95 -16.69 -21.11
N GLU A 147 -17.87 -17.49 -21.61
CA GLU A 147 -17.78 -18.96 -21.57
C GLU A 147 -17.43 -19.50 -20.16
N ASP A 148 -18.13 -19.01 -19.14
CA ASP A 148 -17.95 -19.36 -17.72
C ASP A 148 -16.63 -18.92 -17.08
N ILE A 149 -15.83 -18.10 -17.74
CA ILE A 149 -14.56 -17.54 -17.23
C ILE A 149 -14.65 -16.01 -17.20
N PRO A 150 -14.25 -15.34 -16.09
CA PRO A 150 -14.19 -13.88 -16.06
C PRO A 150 -13.05 -13.34 -16.91
N GLU A 151 -13.38 -12.42 -17.80
CA GLU A 151 -12.43 -11.65 -18.60
C GLU A 151 -12.40 -10.19 -18.16
N VAL A 152 -11.29 -9.51 -18.37
CA VAL A 152 -11.09 -8.11 -18.00
C VAL A 152 -11.18 -7.19 -19.21
N GLN A 153 -11.95 -6.10 -19.05
CA GLN A 153 -11.90 -4.96 -19.95
C GLN A 153 -10.72 -4.06 -19.55
N GLU A 154 -9.62 -4.16 -20.28
CA GLU A 154 -8.35 -3.53 -19.96
C GLU A 154 -8.45 -2.03 -19.74
N ASP A 155 -9.15 -1.31 -20.63
CA ASP A 155 -9.26 0.14 -20.58
C ASP A 155 -10.05 0.65 -19.36
N THR A 156 -10.92 -0.19 -18.80
CA THR A 156 -11.75 0.13 -17.63
C THR A 156 -11.08 -0.29 -16.31
N CYS A 157 -10.24 -1.32 -16.34
CA CYS A 157 -9.58 -1.86 -15.17
C CYS A 157 -8.62 -0.84 -14.53
N ILE A 158 -8.77 -0.57 -13.23
CA ILE A 158 -7.91 0.32 -12.45
C ILE A 158 -6.80 -0.41 -11.67
N THR A 159 -6.61 -1.71 -11.94
CA THR A 159 -5.60 -2.55 -11.28
C THR A 159 -5.61 -2.49 -9.75
N CYS A 160 -6.81 -2.51 -9.17
CA CYS A 160 -6.99 -2.46 -7.71
C CYS A 160 -6.80 -3.81 -7.01
N PHE A 161 -6.75 -4.91 -7.75
CA PHE A 161 -6.52 -6.29 -7.31
C PHE A 161 -7.63 -6.89 -6.43
N CYS A 162 -8.73 -6.19 -6.18
CA CYS A 162 -9.85 -6.72 -5.39
C CYS A 162 -10.35 -8.07 -5.88
N CYS A 163 -10.39 -8.29 -7.20
CA CYS A 163 -10.80 -9.55 -7.80
C CYS A 163 -9.88 -10.73 -7.45
N GLN A 164 -8.61 -10.49 -7.22
CA GLN A 164 -7.65 -11.50 -6.77
C GLN A 164 -7.86 -11.83 -5.29
N GLU A 165 -8.04 -10.81 -4.46
CA GLU A 165 -8.19 -10.98 -3.01
C GLU A 165 -9.50 -11.67 -2.64
N ILE A 166 -10.61 -11.32 -3.32
CA ILE A 166 -11.93 -11.87 -3.01
C ILE A 166 -12.14 -13.28 -3.54
N CYS A 167 -11.30 -13.78 -4.46
CA CYS A 167 -11.50 -15.08 -5.09
C CYS A 167 -11.35 -16.23 -4.10
N PRO A 168 -12.43 -16.98 -3.77
CA PRO A 168 -12.36 -18.07 -2.79
C PRO A 168 -11.47 -19.21 -3.25
N GLU A 169 -11.40 -19.45 -4.57
CA GLU A 169 -10.61 -20.51 -5.18
C GLU A 169 -9.19 -20.09 -5.53
N LYS A 170 -8.83 -18.79 -5.27
CA LYS A 170 -7.54 -18.20 -5.67
C LYS A 170 -7.24 -18.39 -7.16
N ALA A 171 -8.28 -18.44 -7.97
CA ALA A 171 -8.16 -18.64 -9.42
C ALA A 171 -7.68 -17.36 -10.14
N MET A 172 -7.83 -16.17 -9.53
CA MET A 172 -7.40 -14.92 -10.16
C MET A 172 -5.91 -14.69 -9.96
N THR A 173 -5.17 -14.60 -11.06
CA THR A 173 -3.73 -14.29 -11.10
C THR A 173 -3.50 -12.94 -11.78
N LEU A 174 -2.33 -12.36 -11.58
CA LEU A 174 -1.91 -11.11 -12.23
C LEU A 174 -0.86 -11.43 -13.30
N GLN A 175 -1.06 -10.96 -14.51
CA GLN A 175 -0.18 -11.19 -15.64
C GLN A 175 0.14 -9.89 -16.40
#